data_cfe8ff248867aee41b1839ddd77ca6c7
#
_entry.id   cfe8ff248867aee41b1839ddd77ca6c7
#
_cell.length_a   1.000
_cell.length_b   1.000
_cell.length_c   1.000
_cell.angle_alpha   90.00
_cell.angle_beta   90.00
_cell.angle_gamma   90.00
#
_symmetry.space_group_name_H-M   'P 1'
#
loop_
_entity.id
_entity.type
_entity.pdbx_description
1 polymer ?
#
loop_
_entity_poly.entity_id
_entity_poly.type
_entity_poly.pdbx_seq_one_letter_code
_entity_poly.pdbx_strand_id
1 'polypeptide(L)'
;MPNILPSLIQAVSNTINDHADEVAELDRAIGDGDHVINLQRGIAALQAIETELGELEWTPALMKTGMTLMSTMGGASGSLFGTLFLSMSKAAKDKSLNTATWTDIFHQGVESVKQRGKADLGEKTMLDTLIPVANRLREDSTNGTEFNQLLKNASEQAIIGMASTKELIATKGRASFLGERAIGHIDAGARTSQLIICTICDVLAQQNN
;
A
#
# COMPACT_ATOMS: atom_id res chain seq x y z
N MET A 1 11.43 12.53 13.40
CA MET A 1 10.34 11.78 14.08
C MET A 1 9.17 11.65 13.12
N PRO A 2 8.44 10.54 13.11
CA PRO A 2 7.30 10.33 12.19
C PRO A 2 6.01 11.02 12.68
N ASN A 3 6.12 12.28 13.11
CA ASN A 3 4.98 13.08 13.57
C ASN A 3 3.89 13.31 12.49
N ILE A 4 4.18 12.95 11.25
CA ILE A 4 3.21 12.95 10.14
C ILE A 4 2.30 11.72 10.16
N LEU A 5 2.68 10.61 10.82
CA LEU A 5 1.92 9.36 10.78
C LEU A 5 0.46 9.50 11.22
N PRO A 6 0.11 10.25 12.29
CA PRO A 6 -1.28 10.48 12.65
C PRO A 6 -2.10 11.08 11.49
N SER A 7 -1.57 12.10 10.83
CA SER A 7 -2.24 12.74 9.69
C SER A 7 -2.38 11.77 8.49
N LEU A 8 -1.38 10.95 8.21
CA LEU A 8 -1.44 9.94 7.15
C LEU A 8 -2.48 8.87 7.47
N ILE A 9 -2.49 8.35 8.71
CA ILE A 9 -3.45 7.33 9.16
C ILE A 9 -4.88 7.87 9.03
N GLN A 10 -5.11 9.11 9.50
CA GLN A 10 -6.44 9.72 9.42
C GLN A 10 -6.87 9.96 7.97
N ALA A 11 -6.00 10.48 7.10
CA ALA A 11 -6.31 10.70 5.69
C ALA A 11 -6.63 9.38 4.96
N VAL A 12 -5.82 8.34 5.18
CA VAL A 12 -6.06 7.00 4.61
C VAL A 12 -7.38 6.42 5.14
N SER A 13 -7.68 6.59 6.43
CA SER A 13 -8.96 6.15 7.02
C SER A 13 -10.13 6.79 6.30
N ASN A 14 -10.11 8.11 6.13
CA ASN A 14 -11.17 8.84 5.44
C ASN A 14 -11.34 8.35 4.00
N THR A 15 -10.25 8.28 3.23
CA THR A 15 -10.28 7.81 1.84
C THR A 15 -10.84 6.39 1.71
N ILE A 16 -10.42 5.46 2.56
CA ILE A 16 -10.93 4.08 2.52
C ILE A 16 -12.41 4.01 2.91
N ASN A 17 -12.85 4.83 3.86
CA ASN A 17 -14.26 4.89 4.25
C ASN A 17 -15.13 5.48 3.12
N ASP A 18 -14.66 6.53 2.46
CA ASP A 18 -15.37 7.18 1.34
C ASP A 18 -15.52 6.24 0.12
N HIS A 19 -14.61 5.27 -0.04
CA HIS A 19 -14.63 4.29 -1.14
C HIS A 19 -15.02 2.88 -0.69
N ALA A 20 -15.55 2.71 0.53
CA ALA A 20 -15.79 1.39 1.11
C ALA A 20 -16.78 0.55 0.28
N ASP A 21 -17.87 1.15 -0.19
CA ASP A 21 -18.88 0.46 -0.99
C ASP A 21 -18.30 0.02 -2.35
N GLU A 22 -17.54 0.88 -3.03
CA GLU A 22 -16.85 0.56 -4.28
C GLU A 22 -15.91 -0.64 -4.10
N VAL A 23 -15.05 -0.59 -3.09
CA VAL A 23 -14.08 -1.66 -2.81
C VAL A 23 -14.80 -2.97 -2.44
N ALA A 24 -15.89 -2.90 -1.66
CA ALA A 24 -16.67 -4.06 -1.32
C ALA A 24 -17.34 -4.71 -2.56
N GLU A 25 -17.78 -3.91 -3.52
CA GLU A 25 -18.33 -4.43 -4.79
C GLU A 25 -17.27 -5.10 -5.65
N LEU A 26 -16.07 -4.49 -5.77
CA LEU A 26 -14.95 -5.09 -6.48
C LEU A 26 -14.56 -6.45 -5.89
N ASP A 27 -14.49 -6.54 -4.56
CA ASP A 27 -14.14 -7.79 -3.89
C ASP A 27 -15.26 -8.84 -4.02
N ARG A 28 -16.53 -8.45 -3.91
CA ARG A 28 -17.66 -9.37 -4.11
C ARG A 28 -17.72 -9.93 -5.54
N ALA A 29 -17.26 -9.17 -6.52
CA ALA A 29 -17.28 -9.59 -7.92
C ALA A 29 -16.29 -10.75 -8.20
N ILE A 30 -15.12 -10.75 -7.56
CA ILE A 30 -14.05 -11.72 -7.83
C ILE A 30 -13.39 -12.31 -6.57
N GLY A 31 -13.87 -11.96 -5.37
CA GLY A 31 -13.33 -12.38 -4.07
C GLY A 31 -14.40 -12.95 -3.15
N ASP A 32 -14.26 -12.74 -1.84
CA ASP A 32 -15.19 -13.17 -0.79
C ASP A 32 -15.88 -12.01 -0.04
N GLY A 33 -15.61 -10.76 -0.46
CA GLY A 33 -16.31 -9.58 0.05
C GLY A 33 -15.84 -9.08 1.41
N ASP A 34 -14.73 -9.59 1.95
CA ASP A 34 -14.24 -9.23 3.29
C ASP A 34 -13.08 -8.24 3.30
N HIS A 35 -12.52 -7.90 2.14
CA HIS A 35 -11.29 -7.13 1.99
C HIS A 35 -11.38 -5.74 2.67
N VAL A 36 -12.42 -4.96 2.36
CA VAL A 36 -12.56 -3.60 2.92
C VAL A 36 -12.80 -3.62 4.42
N ILE A 37 -13.56 -4.58 4.93
CA ILE A 37 -13.83 -4.73 6.38
C ILE A 37 -12.53 -5.07 7.12
N ASN A 38 -11.72 -5.97 6.57
CA ASN A 38 -10.43 -6.33 7.13
C ASN A 38 -9.47 -5.13 7.12
N LEU A 39 -9.43 -4.35 6.03
CA LEU A 39 -8.61 -3.14 5.93
C LEU A 39 -9.04 -2.08 6.95
N GLN A 40 -10.33 -1.79 7.06
CA GLN A 40 -10.88 -0.84 8.04
C GLN A 40 -10.53 -1.24 9.47
N ARG A 41 -10.59 -2.54 9.80
CA ARG A 41 -10.18 -3.06 11.11
C ARG A 41 -8.70 -2.77 11.40
N GLY A 42 -7.83 -2.99 10.43
CA GLY A 42 -6.40 -2.67 10.54
C GLY A 42 -6.15 -1.18 10.73
N ILE A 43 -6.82 -0.33 9.95
CA ILE A 43 -6.72 1.14 10.05
C ILE A 43 -7.21 1.62 11.41
N ALA A 44 -8.36 1.13 11.89
CA ALA A 44 -8.89 1.49 13.22
C ALA A 44 -7.92 1.13 14.35
N ALA A 45 -7.22 -0.01 14.23
CA ALA A 45 -6.19 -0.39 15.18
C ALA A 45 -4.96 0.55 15.14
N LEU A 46 -4.59 1.08 13.96
CA LEU A 46 -3.54 2.10 13.84
C LEU A 46 -3.98 3.44 14.43
N GLN A 47 -5.23 3.85 14.21
CA GLN A 47 -5.79 5.07 14.82
C GLN A 47 -5.75 5.00 16.35
N ALA A 48 -6.03 3.84 16.94
CA ALA A 48 -5.98 3.65 18.39
C ALA A 48 -4.59 3.90 19.00
N ILE A 49 -3.52 3.82 18.21
CA ILE A 49 -2.12 4.02 18.64
C ILE A 49 -1.41 5.15 17.88
N GLU A 50 -2.13 5.98 17.14
CA GLU A 50 -1.53 6.97 16.22
C GLU A 50 -0.64 8.00 16.95
N THR A 51 -1.03 8.43 18.16
CA THR A 51 -0.22 9.34 18.97
C THR A 51 1.13 8.71 19.31
N GLU A 52 1.11 7.47 19.80
CA GLU A 52 2.33 6.73 20.10
C GLU A 52 3.21 6.55 18.86
N LEU A 53 2.61 6.21 17.72
CA LEU A 53 3.35 6.08 16.46
C LEU A 53 4.04 7.38 16.06
N GLY A 54 3.40 8.53 16.28
CA GLY A 54 3.95 9.85 15.98
C GLY A 54 5.15 10.24 16.85
N GLU A 55 5.25 9.70 18.07
CA GLU A 55 6.33 9.97 19.03
C GLU A 55 7.55 9.05 18.86
N LEU A 56 7.41 7.90 18.22
CA LEU A 56 8.51 6.97 17.97
C LEU A 56 9.48 7.51 16.90
N GLU A 57 10.66 6.91 16.80
CA GLU A 57 11.51 7.03 15.61
C GLU A 57 10.96 6.17 14.47
N TRP A 58 11.37 6.45 13.22
CA TRP A 58 10.81 5.77 12.04
C TRP A 58 10.93 4.25 12.06
N THR A 59 12.08 3.71 12.46
CA THR A 59 12.29 2.25 12.52
C THR A 59 11.31 1.56 13.46
N PRO A 60 11.18 1.96 14.74
CA PRO A 60 10.19 1.36 15.63
C PRO A 60 8.73 1.68 15.23
N ALA A 61 8.45 2.85 14.65
CA ALA A 61 7.12 3.20 14.18
C ALA A 61 6.67 2.27 13.05
N LEU A 62 7.51 2.04 12.04
CA LEU A 62 7.24 1.10 10.95
C LEU A 62 7.08 -0.34 11.47
N MET A 63 7.92 -0.75 12.42
CA MET A 63 7.80 -2.07 13.05
C MET A 63 6.47 -2.23 13.75
N LYS A 64 6.08 -1.26 14.58
CA LYS A 64 4.83 -1.28 15.31
C LYS A 64 3.62 -1.25 14.37
N THR A 65 3.64 -0.43 13.34
CA THR A 65 2.62 -0.42 12.27
C THR A 65 2.46 -1.81 11.66
N GLY A 66 3.57 -2.43 11.24
CA GLY A 66 3.54 -3.77 10.63
C GLY A 66 2.99 -4.85 11.56
N MET A 67 3.41 -4.85 12.83
CA MET A 67 2.91 -5.80 13.84
C MET A 67 1.42 -5.60 14.12
N THR A 68 0.97 -4.36 14.23
CA THR A 68 -0.45 -4.03 14.45
C THR A 68 -1.31 -4.52 13.30
N LEU A 69 -0.93 -4.22 12.05
CA LEU A 69 -1.67 -4.69 10.87
C LEU A 69 -1.69 -6.21 10.79
N MET A 70 -0.55 -6.88 11.04
CA MET A 70 -0.46 -8.33 10.99
C MET A 70 -1.35 -9.03 12.02
N SER A 71 -1.55 -8.42 13.18
CA SER A 71 -2.34 -9.00 14.28
C SER A 71 -3.83 -8.67 14.24
N THR A 72 -4.22 -7.56 13.59
CA THR A 72 -5.59 -7.04 13.64
C THR A 72 -6.33 -7.11 12.31
N MET A 73 -5.60 -6.97 11.20
CA MET A 73 -6.15 -7.02 9.86
C MET A 73 -6.30 -8.49 9.43
N GLY A 74 -7.52 -8.91 9.12
CA GLY A 74 -7.81 -10.28 8.69
C GLY A 74 -7.35 -10.59 7.27
N GLY A 75 -7.56 -11.85 6.87
CA GLY A 75 -7.30 -12.32 5.50
C GLY A 75 -5.82 -12.31 5.11
N ALA A 76 -5.55 -12.43 3.81
CA ALA A 76 -4.21 -12.34 3.25
C ALA A 76 -3.62 -10.93 3.38
N SER A 77 -4.47 -9.90 3.34
CA SER A 77 -4.08 -8.49 3.35
C SER A 77 -3.30 -8.12 4.61
N GLY A 78 -3.70 -8.59 5.79
CA GLY A 78 -2.97 -8.34 7.04
C GLY A 78 -1.55 -8.88 7.00
N SER A 79 -1.37 -10.08 6.47
CA SER A 79 -0.04 -10.69 6.29
C SER A 79 0.81 -9.89 5.28
N LEU A 80 0.22 -9.39 4.19
CA LEU A 80 0.95 -8.68 3.13
C LEU A 80 1.31 -7.26 3.56
N PHE A 81 0.36 -6.46 4.06
CA PHE A 81 0.63 -5.12 4.58
C PHE A 81 1.56 -5.16 5.81
N GLY A 82 1.35 -6.11 6.72
CA GLY A 82 2.25 -6.31 7.85
C GLY A 82 3.68 -6.61 7.40
N THR A 83 3.86 -7.49 6.41
CA THR A 83 5.18 -7.79 5.82
C THR A 83 5.81 -6.56 5.16
N LEU A 84 5.02 -5.74 4.44
CA LEU A 84 5.49 -4.48 3.84
C LEU A 84 6.17 -3.60 4.91
N PHE A 85 5.45 -3.25 5.96
CA PHE A 85 5.94 -2.35 7.00
C PHE A 85 7.07 -2.94 7.85
N LEU A 86 7.03 -4.24 8.17
CA LEU A 86 8.12 -4.91 8.88
C LEU A 86 9.42 -4.94 8.06
N SER A 87 9.32 -5.17 6.76
CA SER A 87 10.47 -5.11 5.86
C SER A 87 11.00 -3.69 5.71
N MET A 88 10.12 -2.70 5.58
CA MET A 88 10.49 -1.28 5.57
C MET A 88 11.20 -0.89 6.86
N SER A 89 10.72 -1.33 8.02
CA SER A 89 11.38 -1.10 9.31
C SER A 89 12.81 -1.66 9.32
N LYS A 90 12.97 -2.92 8.88
CA LYS A 90 14.28 -3.56 8.79
C LYS A 90 15.23 -2.81 7.84
N ALA A 91 14.70 -2.36 6.70
CA ALA A 91 15.46 -1.63 5.70
C ALA A 91 15.84 -0.19 6.14
N ALA A 92 15.05 0.43 7.02
CA ALA A 92 15.30 1.76 7.57
C ALA A 92 16.34 1.80 8.69
N LYS A 93 16.63 0.63 9.29
CA LYS A 93 17.53 0.54 10.45
C LYS A 93 18.92 1.11 10.12
N ASP A 94 19.42 1.97 11.01
CA ASP A 94 20.75 2.59 10.95
C ASP A 94 21.00 3.42 9.67
N LYS A 95 19.93 3.86 8.97
CA LYS A 95 20.05 4.70 7.78
C LYS A 95 19.66 6.15 8.06
N SER A 96 20.34 7.07 7.39
CA SER A 96 19.90 8.45 7.24
C SER A 96 18.72 8.49 6.27
N LEU A 97 17.57 9.00 6.73
CA LEU A 97 16.32 8.99 5.97
C LEU A 97 16.20 10.27 5.14
N ASN A 98 16.33 10.12 3.84
CA ASN A 98 16.10 11.13 2.80
C ASN A 98 15.24 10.50 1.69
N THR A 99 14.88 11.26 0.67
CA THR A 99 14.02 10.77 -0.43
C THR A 99 14.56 9.49 -1.06
N ALA A 100 15.85 9.44 -1.40
CA ALA A 100 16.47 8.27 -2.03
C ALA A 100 16.41 7.03 -1.12
N THR A 101 16.69 7.22 0.17
CA THR A 101 16.61 6.12 1.14
C THR A 101 15.17 5.64 1.30
N TRP A 102 14.19 6.54 1.34
CA TRP A 102 12.77 6.16 1.45
C TRP A 102 12.27 5.37 0.24
N THR A 103 12.66 5.77 -0.97
CA THR A 103 12.28 5.02 -2.18
C THR A 103 12.88 3.61 -2.19
N ASP A 104 14.12 3.45 -1.73
CA ASP A 104 14.75 2.12 -1.57
C ASP A 104 14.10 1.28 -0.46
N ILE A 105 13.75 1.89 0.68
CA ILE A 105 13.05 1.23 1.79
C ILE A 105 11.69 0.70 1.31
N PHE A 106 10.93 1.52 0.60
CA PHE A 106 9.64 1.11 0.05
C PHE A 106 9.78 -0.02 -0.96
N HIS A 107 10.75 0.07 -1.87
CA HIS A 107 11.02 -0.99 -2.84
C HIS A 107 11.36 -2.32 -2.15
N GLN A 108 12.20 -2.32 -1.11
CA GLN A 108 12.51 -3.54 -0.34
C GLN A 108 11.27 -4.10 0.36
N GLY A 109 10.38 -3.22 0.85
CA GLY A 109 9.09 -3.61 1.37
C GLY A 109 8.24 -4.36 0.33
N VAL A 110 8.14 -3.81 -0.88
CA VAL A 110 7.37 -4.41 -1.99
C VAL A 110 7.97 -5.76 -2.42
N GLU A 111 9.30 -5.87 -2.52
CA GLU A 111 9.96 -7.16 -2.80
C GLU A 111 9.64 -8.23 -1.75
N SER A 112 9.53 -7.82 -0.48
CA SER A 112 9.13 -8.75 0.60
C SER A 112 7.66 -9.18 0.48
N VAL A 113 6.78 -8.29 0.00
CA VAL A 113 5.38 -8.64 -0.31
C VAL A 113 5.31 -9.64 -1.46
N LYS A 114 6.11 -9.48 -2.53
CA LYS A 114 6.23 -10.45 -3.62
C LYS A 114 6.58 -11.84 -3.09
N GLN A 115 7.63 -11.92 -2.27
CA GLN A 115 8.08 -13.17 -1.67
C GLN A 115 7.01 -13.79 -0.76
N ARG A 116 6.35 -12.98 0.07
CA ARG A 116 5.33 -13.44 1.01
C ARG A 116 4.08 -13.93 0.30
N GLY A 117 3.61 -13.20 -0.71
CA GLY A 117 2.44 -13.52 -1.52
C GLY A 117 2.71 -14.58 -2.60
N LYS A 118 3.98 -14.89 -2.87
CA LYS A 118 4.41 -15.71 -4.01
C LYS A 118 3.76 -15.23 -5.32
N ALA A 119 3.72 -13.91 -5.49
CA ALA A 119 3.08 -13.24 -6.60
C ALA A 119 4.03 -12.23 -7.24
N ASP A 120 3.76 -11.87 -8.48
CA ASP A 120 4.51 -10.88 -9.24
C ASP A 120 3.57 -9.96 -10.04
N LEU A 121 4.15 -9.07 -10.83
CA LEU A 121 3.43 -8.21 -11.77
C LEU A 121 2.68 -9.08 -12.81
N GLY A 122 1.46 -8.67 -13.15
CA GLY A 122 0.62 -9.37 -14.12
C GLY A 122 -0.25 -10.48 -13.53
N GLU A 123 -0.28 -10.66 -12.22
CA GLU A 123 -1.02 -11.73 -11.56
C GLU A 123 -2.36 -11.29 -10.94
N LYS A 124 -2.78 -10.05 -11.21
CA LYS A 124 -4.04 -9.45 -10.76
C LYS A 124 -4.14 -9.38 -9.24
N THR A 125 -3.20 -8.63 -8.64
CA THR A 125 -3.08 -8.43 -7.19
C THR A 125 -2.70 -6.99 -6.86
N MET A 126 -2.62 -6.66 -5.57
CA MET A 126 -2.05 -5.38 -5.10
C MET A 126 -0.65 -5.10 -5.66
N LEU A 127 0.11 -6.11 -6.07
CA LEU A 127 1.46 -5.96 -6.61
C LEU A 127 1.47 -5.32 -7.99
N ASP A 128 0.39 -5.42 -8.76
CA ASP A 128 0.23 -4.72 -10.03
C ASP A 128 0.18 -3.19 -9.85
N THR A 129 -0.16 -2.73 -8.64
CA THR A 129 -0.03 -1.32 -8.25
C THR A 129 1.32 -1.03 -7.60
N LEU A 130 1.73 -1.84 -6.61
CA LEU A 130 2.88 -1.53 -5.77
C LEU A 130 4.22 -1.63 -6.50
N ILE A 131 4.41 -2.63 -7.37
CA ILE A 131 5.69 -2.85 -8.09
C ILE A 131 5.99 -1.67 -9.04
N PRO A 132 5.07 -1.25 -9.94
CA PRO A 132 5.32 -0.12 -10.82
C PRO A 132 5.58 1.18 -10.05
N VAL A 133 4.86 1.43 -8.95
CA VAL A 133 5.09 2.60 -8.10
C VAL A 133 6.48 2.57 -7.46
N ALA A 134 6.88 1.44 -6.89
CA ALA A 134 8.20 1.31 -6.27
C ALA A 134 9.34 1.52 -7.28
N ASN A 135 9.20 0.99 -8.48
CA ASN A 135 10.17 1.18 -9.57
C ASN A 135 10.23 2.65 -10.01
N ARG A 136 9.07 3.28 -10.19
CA ARG A 136 8.99 4.69 -10.60
C ARG A 136 9.60 5.62 -9.56
N LEU A 137 9.31 5.42 -8.28
CA LEU A 137 9.89 6.20 -7.20
C LEU A 137 11.43 6.11 -7.17
N ARG A 138 11.99 4.92 -7.39
CA ARG A 138 13.46 4.74 -7.45
C ARG A 138 14.07 5.40 -8.68
N GLU A 139 13.44 5.26 -9.84
CA GLU A 139 13.87 5.92 -11.08
C GLU A 139 13.88 7.43 -10.91
N ASP A 140 12.78 8.03 -10.45
CA ASP A 140 12.64 9.46 -10.23
C ASP A 140 13.66 9.97 -9.22
N SER A 141 13.87 9.24 -8.13
CA SER A 141 14.86 9.58 -7.11
C SER A 141 16.29 9.55 -7.66
N THR A 142 16.63 8.56 -8.48
CA THR A 142 17.94 8.43 -9.12
C THR A 142 18.19 9.55 -10.13
N ASN A 143 17.14 9.97 -10.84
CA ASN A 143 17.21 11.05 -11.83
C ASN A 143 17.17 12.46 -11.20
N GLY A 144 17.05 12.57 -9.86
CA GLY A 144 16.96 13.84 -9.16
C GLY A 144 15.66 14.60 -9.43
N THR A 145 14.57 13.88 -9.72
CA THR A 145 13.23 14.46 -9.92
C THR A 145 12.81 15.27 -8.70
N GLU A 146 12.24 16.44 -8.90
CA GLU A 146 11.73 17.30 -7.83
C GLU A 146 10.67 16.54 -7.02
N PHE A 147 10.61 16.80 -5.70
CA PHE A 147 9.83 15.98 -4.76
C PHE A 147 8.34 15.94 -5.10
N ASN A 148 7.70 17.10 -5.38
CA ASN A 148 6.29 17.13 -5.72
C ASN A 148 6.01 16.43 -7.06
N GLN A 149 6.93 16.51 -8.04
CA GLN A 149 6.81 15.78 -9.29
C GLN A 149 6.97 14.27 -9.10
N LEU A 150 7.87 13.82 -8.21
CA LEU A 150 8.05 12.41 -7.83
C LEU A 150 6.75 11.86 -7.22
N LEU A 151 6.11 12.59 -6.31
CA LEU A 151 4.83 12.20 -5.71
C LEU A 151 3.71 12.10 -6.75
N LYS A 152 3.64 13.07 -7.68
CA LYS A 152 2.68 13.05 -8.79
C LYS A 152 2.89 11.83 -9.69
N ASN A 153 4.12 11.56 -10.09
CA ASN A 153 4.46 10.39 -10.90
C ASN A 153 4.09 9.08 -10.22
N ALA A 154 4.31 8.99 -8.90
CA ALA A 154 3.92 7.81 -8.10
C ALA A 154 2.40 7.61 -8.10
N SER A 155 1.62 8.68 -7.94
CA SER A 155 0.16 8.64 -7.99
C SER A 155 -0.35 8.22 -9.37
N GLU A 156 0.19 8.79 -10.44
CA GLU A 156 -0.15 8.41 -11.82
C GLU A 156 0.16 6.93 -12.08
N GLN A 157 1.32 6.46 -11.63
CA GLN A 157 1.72 5.06 -11.78
C GLN A 157 0.83 4.11 -10.97
N ALA A 158 0.37 4.52 -9.78
CA ALA A 158 -0.58 3.74 -8.98
C ALA A 158 -1.93 3.57 -9.70
N ILE A 159 -2.43 4.63 -10.34
CA ILE A 159 -3.68 4.60 -11.13
C ILE A 159 -3.53 3.64 -12.32
N ILE A 160 -2.42 3.73 -13.07
CA ILE A 160 -2.15 2.86 -14.22
C ILE A 160 -2.05 1.40 -13.77
N GLY A 161 -1.29 1.12 -12.72
CA GLY A 161 -1.12 -0.24 -12.20
C GLY A 161 -2.43 -0.85 -11.72
N MET A 162 -3.23 -0.11 -10.97
CA MET A 162 -4.57 -0.54 -10.54
C MET A 162 -5.48 -0.84 -11.73
N ALA A 163 -5.52 0.06 -12.72
CA ALA A 163 -6.39 -0.09 -13.88
C ALA A 163 -5.99 -1.29 -14.77
N SER A 164 -4.70 -1.62 -14.85
CA SER A 164 -4.20 -2.75 -15.63
C SER A 164 -4.78 -4.09 -15.16
N THR A 165 -5.13 -4.21 -13.87
CA THR A 165 -5.69 -5.46 -13.33
C THR A 165 -7.01 -5.86 -13.95
N LYS A 166 -7.74 -4.91 -14.58
CA LYS A 166 -9.03 -5.18 -15.21
C LYS A 166 -8.93 -6.24 -16.31
N GLU A 167 -7.87 -6.19 -17.11
CA GLU A 167 -7.69 -7.07 -18.26
C GLU A 167 -6.91 -8.36 -17.92
N LEU A 168 -6.40 -8.50 -16.70
CA LEU A 168 -5.59 -9.64 -16.28
C LEU A 168 -6.46 -10.83 -15.85
N ILE A 169 -5.92 -12.04 -16.06
CA ILE A 169 -6.42 -13.26 -15.42
C ILE A 169 -5.75 -13.37 -14.05
N ALA A 170 -6.55 -13.59 -13.02
CA ALA A 170 -6.00 -13.80 -11.68
C ALA A 170 -5.32 -15.18 -11.56
N THR A 171 -4.09 -15.18 -11.07
CA THR A 171 -3.32 -16.42 -10.79
C THR A 171 -3.14 -16.65 -9.30
N LYS A 172 -3.51 -15.67 -8.47
CA LYS A 172 -3.38 -15.68 -7.01
C LYS A 172 -4.68 -15.26 -6.33
N GLY A 173 -4.74 -15.54 -5.03
CA GLY A 173 -5.88 -15.16 -4.21
C GLY A 173 -7.20 -15.83 -4.59
N ARG A 174 -8.30 -15.28 -4.11
CA ARG A 174 -9.65 -15.80 -4.35
C ARG A 174 -10.06 -15.72 -5.83
N ALA A 175 -9.70 -14.64 -6.49
CA ALA A 175 -10.02 -14.42 -7.90
C ALA A 175 -9.45 -15.50 -8.84
N SER A 176 -8.37 -16.20 -8.46
CA SER A 176 -7.76 -17.26 -9.28
C SER A 176 -8.69 -18.45 -9.54
N PHE A 177 -9.66 -18.69 -8.67
CA PHE A 177 -10.66 -19.76 -8.87
C PHE A 177 -11.70 -19.43 -9.96
N LEU A 178 -11.75 -18.17 -10.42
CA LEU A 178 -12.71 -17.73 -11.44
C LEU A 178 -12.16 -17.88 -12.86
N GLY A 179 -10.83 -17.99 -13.05
CA GLY A 179 -10.19 -18.04 -14.36
C GLY A 179 -10.56 -16.80 -15.19
N GLU A 180 -11.00 -16.99 -16.43
CA GLU A 180 -11.38 -15.90 -17.35
C GLU A 180 -12.56 -15.03 -16.85
N ARG A 181 -13.39 -15.54 -15.95
CA ARG A 181 -14.49 -14.75 -15.35
C ARG A 181 -14.01 -13.60 -14.48
N ALA A 182 -12.73 -13.59 -14.08
CA ALA A 182 -12.12 -12.47 -13.39
C ALA A 182 -11.79 -11.28 -14.31
N ILE A 183 -11.73 -11.50 -15.64
CA ILE A 183 -11.47 -10.44 -16.63
C ILE A 183 -12.64 -9.44 -16.63
N GLY A 184 -12.33 -8.17 -16.78
CA GLY A 184 -13.30 -7.07 -16.74
C GLY A 184 -13.50 -6.45 -15.35
N HIS A 185 -12.95 -7.07 -14.31
CA HIS A 185 -13.02 -6.57 -12.93
C HIS A 185 -11.64 -6.10 -12.44
N ILE A 186 -11.62 -5.00 -11.70
CA ILE A 186 -10.41 -4.51 -11.02
C ILE A 186 -10.19 -5.33 -9.74
N ASP A 187 -8.92 -5.62 -9.42
CA ASP A 187 -8.56 -6.25 -8.14
C ASP A 187 -8.77 -5.28 -6.96
N ALA A 188 -9.49 -5.72 -5.92
CA ALA A 188 -9.77 -4.91 -4.74
C ALA A 188 -8.48 -4.50 -3.99
N GLY A 189 -7.47 -5.39 -3.94
CA GLY A 189 -6.17 -5.09 -3.34
C GLY A 189 -5.37 -4.07 -4.14
N ALA A 190 -5.42 -4.12 -5.48
CA ALA A 190 -4.82 -3.11 -6.34
C ALA A 190 -5.51 -1.74 -6.17
N ARG A 191 -6.85 -1.73 -6.08
CA ARG A 191 -7.62 -0.50 -5.85
C ARG A 191 -7.30 0.13 -4.50
N THR A 192 -7.29 -0.62 -3.42
CA THR A 192 -6.96 -0.09 -2.09
C THR A 192 -5.51 0.36 -2.01
N SER A 193 -4.57 -0.32 -2.65
CA SER A 193 -3.17 0.11 -2.75
C SER A 193 -3.05 1.45 -3.48
N GLN A 194 -3.78 1.63 -4.58
CA GLN A 194 -3.81 2.89 -5.32
C GLN A 194 -4.39 4.03 -4.46
N LEU A 195 -5.52 3.81 -3.78
CA LEU A 195 -6.13 4.79 -2.88
C LEU A 195 -5.15 5.23 -1.79
N ILE A 196 -4.51 4.28 -1.12
CA ILE A 196 -3.53 4.54 -0.06
C ILE A 196 -2.34 5.35 -0.58
N ILE A 197 -1.75 4.94 -1.72
CA ILE A 197 -0.59 5.64 -2.30
C ILE A 197 -0.94 7.08 -2.69
N CYS A 198 -2.04 7.28 -3.41
CA CYS A 198 -2.46 8.62 -3.82
C CYS A 198 -2.72 9.52 -2.59
N THR A 199 -3.42 9.01 -1.58
CA THR A 199 -3.67 9.76 -0.34
C THR A 199 -2.38 10.14 0.37
N ILE A 200 -1.41 9.22 0.48
CA ILE A 200 -0.11 9.52 1.08
C ILE A 200 0.63 10.59 0.27
N CYS A 201 0.66 10.49 -1.05
CA CYS A 201 1.29 11.48 -1.93
C CYS A 201 0.66 12.86 -1.76
N ASP A 202 -0.67 12.95 -1.70
CA ASP A 202 -1.40 14.22 -1.54
C ASP A 202 -1.08 14.88 -0.19
N VAL A 203 -1.06 14.12 0.91
CA VAL A 203 -0.70 14.64 2.24
C VAL A 203 0.75 15.13 2.26
N LEU A 204 1.68 14.38 1.67
CA LEU A 204 3.09 14.77 1.61
C LEU A 204 3.31 16.02 0.75
N ALA A 205 2.62 16.15 -0.37
CA ALA A 205 2.70 17.34 -1.23
C ALA A 205 2.17 18.60 -0.53
N GLN A 206 1.09 18.47 0.25
CA GLN A 206 0.53 19.59 1.03
C GLN A 206 1.47 20.09 2.13
N GLN A 207 2.28 19.22 2.72
CA GLN A 207 3.24 19.61 3.77
C GLN A 207 4.54 20.21 3.22
N ASN A 208 4.84 20.00 1.94
CA ASN A 208 6.04 20.53 1.30
C ASN A 208 5.81 21.93 0.66
N ASN A 209 4.57 22.41 0.64
CA ASN A 209 4.17 23.75 0.18
C ASN A 209 4.10 24.73 1.35
#